data_dd1e07392e7654880ee1135231a21b23
#
_entry.id   dd1e07392e7654880ee1135231a21b23
#
_cell.length_a   1.000
_cell.length_b   1.000
_cell.length_c   1.000
_cell.angle_alpha   90.00
_cell.angle_beta   90.00
_cell.angle_gamma   90.00
#
_symmetry.space_group_name_H-M   'P 1'
#
loop_
_entity.id
_entity.type
_entity.pdbx_description
1 polymer ?
#
loop_
_entity_poly.entity_id
_entity_poly.type
_entity_poly.pdbx_seq_one_letter_code
_entity_poly.pdbx_strand_id
1 'polypeptide(L)'
;YTRIKSPQLTVGQRNTLGVTIGTQLGSHTVTALIGRGGMGEVWRARDSKLKREVAIKILPDEFSRDPERVARFQREAEVLASLNHPNIAAIYDVQEADGLRYLVLELVEGETLADRVGRGPIPVEEALGMAKSICEALEAAHEKGVVHRDLKLANIKITPQGTVKVLDFGLAKVREAQTATDFSNSPALMSGSMPGVILGTAAYM
;
A
#
# COMPACT_ATOMS: atom_id res chain seq x y z
N TYR A 1 -24.03 9.22 -38.82
CA TYR A 1 -24.34 8.53 -37.54
C TYR A 1 -23.29 7.44 -37.30
N THR A 2 -22.24 7.79 -36.59
CA THR A 2 -21.17 6.85 -36.20
C THR A 2 -21.48 6.32 -34.80
N ARG A 3 -21.83 5.05 -34.75
CA ARG A 3 -22.16 4.31 -33.51
C ARG A 3 -20.88 4.08 -32.73
N ILE A 4 -20.72 4.76 -31.59
CA ILE A 4 -19.63 4.52 -30.63
C ILE A 4 -19.87 3.16 -30.00
N LYS A 5 -18.98 2.19 -30.30
CA LYS A 5 -18.98 0.88 -29.65
C LYS A 5 -18.47 1.06 -28.22
N SER A 6 -19.31 0.75 -27.25
CA SER A 6 -18.93 0.56 -25.86
C SER A 6 -17.84 -0.53 -25.76
N PRO A 7 -16.79 -0.36 -24.93
CA PRO A 7 -15.82 -1.41 -24.74
C PRO A 7 -16.49 -2.61 -24.08
N GLN A 8 -16.45 -3.74 -24.76
CA GLN A 8 -16.86 -5.02 -24.19
C GLN A 8 -15.86 -5.39 -23.10
N LEU A 9 -16.36 -5.54 -21.87
CA LEU A 9 -15.65 -6.12 -20.74
C LEU A 9 -15.23 -7.56 -21.11
N THR A 10 -13.94 -7.76 -21.28
CA THR A 10 -13.36 -9.09 -21.51
C THR A 10 -13.48 -9.88 -20.21
N VAL A 11 -14.39 -10.82 -20.18
CA VAL A 11 -14.48 -11.86 -19.14
C VAL A 11 -13.25 -12.74 -19.28
N GLY A 12 -12.37 -12.76 -18.29
CA GLY A 12 -11.34 -13.79 -18.22
C GLY A 12 -9.94 -13.41 -17.79
N GLN A 13 -9.78 -12.73 -16.65
CA GLN A 13 -8.55 -12.89 -15.87
C GLN A 13 -8.93 -13.43 -14.50
N ARG A 14 -8.77 -14.74 -14.32
CA ARG A 14 -8.93 -15.38 -13.02
C ARG A 14 -7.82 -14.83 -12.10
N ASN A 15 -8.20 -14.14 -11.06
CA ASN A 15 -7.33 -13.70 -9.98
C ASN A 15 -6.74 -14.92 -9.28
N THR A 16 -5.48 -14.85 -8.91
CA THR A 16 -4.78 -15.84 -8.08
C THR A 16 -5.50 -16.03 -6.73
N LEU A 17 -6.29 -15.05 -6.30
CA LEU A 17 -7.01 -15.02 -5.01
C LEU A 17 -8.55 -15.17 -5.15
N GLY A 18 -9.07 -15.41 -6.35
CA GLY A 18 -10.51 -15.65 -6.57
C GLY A 18 -11.43 -14.43 -6.40
N VAL A 19 -10.90 -13.23 -6.14
CA VAL A 19 -11.69 -12.01 -5.95
C VAL A 19 -12.01 -11.35 -7.29
N THR A 20 -13.27 -10.95 -7.48
CA THR A 20 -13.79 -10.28 -8.68
C THR A 20 -14.72 -9.14 -8.28
N ILE A 21 -15.08 -8.29 -9.24
CA ILE A 21 -16.13 -7.28 -9.02
C ILE A 21 -17.42 -7.96 -8.59
N GLY A 22 -18.04 -7.47 -7.51
CA GLY A 22 -19.22 -8.05 -6.88
C GLY A 22 -18.92 -9.03 -5.75
N THR A 23 -17.66 -9.43 -5.55
CA THR A 23 -17.28 -10.27 -4.40
C THR A 23 -17.61 -9.54 -3.10
N GLN A 24 -18.22 -10.28 -2.18
CA GLN A 24 -18.53 -9.79 -0.84
C GLN A 24 -17.43 -10.23 0.14
N LEU A 25 -16.75 -9.28 0.76
CA LEU A 25 -15.75 -9.50 1.80
C LEU A 25 -16.28 -8.90 3.11
N GLY A 26 -16.88 -9.72 3.95
CA GLY A 26 -17.56 -9.24 5.15
C GLY A 26 -18.65 -8.21 4.83
N SER A 27 -18.51 -6.96 5.29
CA SER A 27 -19.45 -5.87 4.99
C SER A 27 -19.08 -5.07 3.73
N HIS A 28 -18.05 -5.48 2.99
CA HIS A 28 -17.52 -4.74 1.86
C HIS A 28 -17.85 -5.43 0.54
N THR A 29 -18.43 -4.72 -0.41
CA THR A 29 -18.68 -5.21 -1.78
C THR A 29 -17.63 -4.64 -2.72
N VAL A 30 -16.85 -5.49 -3.34
CA VAL A 30 -15.81 -5.11 -4.32
C VAL A 30 -16.43 -4.49 -5.56
N THR A 31 -15.97 -3.30 -5.96
CA THR A 31 -16.54 -2.54 -7.08
C THR A 31 -15.58 -2.33 -8.24
N ALA A 32 -14.27 -2.23 -7.99
CA ALA A 32 -13.26 -2.07 -9.04
C ALA A 32 -11.87 -2.51 -8.56
N LEU A 33 -11.03 -2.97 -9.49
CA LEU A 33 -9.59 -3.16 -9.23
C LEU A 33 -8.89 -1.80 -9.35
N ILE A 34 -8.11 -1.41 -8.32
CA ILE A 34 -7.32 -0.18 -8.32
C ILE A 34 -5.88 -0.45 -8.74
N GLY A 35 -5.30 -1.55 -8.23
CA GLY A 35 -3.91 -1.89 -8.52
C GLY A 35 -3.58 -3.34 -8.23
N ARG A 36 -2.53 -3.83 -8.89
CA ARG A 36 -1.99 -5.17 -8.72
C ARG A 36 -0.47 -5.09 -8.67
N GLY A 37 0.15 -5.77 -7.73
CA GLY A 37 1.60 -5.78 -7.58
C GLY A 37 2.11 -6.96 -6.77
N GLY A 38 3.41 -7.01 -6.51
CA GLY A 38 4.04 -8.10 -5.74
C GLY A 38 3.57 -8.23 -4.29
N MET A 39 2.90 -7.20 -3.77
CA MET A 39 2.33 -7.16 -2.41
C MET A 39 0.82 -7.43 -2.36
N GLY A 40 0.26 -8.03 -3.43
CA GLY A 40 -1.16 -8.33 -3.53
C GLY A 40 -1.94 -7.40 -4.43
N GLU A 41 -3.24 -7.40 -4.24
CA GLU A 41 -4.20 -6.64 -5.04
C GLU A 41 -4.89 -5.59 -4.18
N VAL A 42 -5.10 -4.42 -4.76
CA VAL A 42 -5.85 -3.32 -4.12
C VAL A 42 -7.14 -3.09 -4.90
N TRP A 43 -8.26 -3.15 -4.21
CA TRP A 43 -9.58 -3.04 -4.76
C TRP A 43 -10.34 -1.85 -4.17
N ARG A 44 -11.15 -1.18 -4.98
CA ARG A 44 -12.20 -0.30 -4.47
C ARG A 44 -13.36 -1.16 -3.99
N ALA A 45 -13.92 -0.82 -2.85
CA ALA A 45 -15.09 -1.50 -2.31
C ALA A 45 -16.04 -0.52 -1.62
N ARG A 46 -17.31 -0.91 -1.56
CA ARG A 46 -18.36 -0.19 -0.84
C ARG A 46 -18.59 -0.84 0.51
N ASP A 47 -18.36 -0.10 1.58
CA ASP A 47 -18.75 -0.49 2.94
C ASP A 47 -20.27 -0.34 3.09
N SER A 48 -20.97 -1.47 3.27
CA SER A 48 -22.42 -1.51 3.38
C SER A 48 -22.94 -1.00 4.74
N LYS A 49 -22.10 -1.04 5.80
CA LYS A 49 -22.45 -0.57 7.14
C LYS A 49 -22.28 0.95 7.26
N LEU A 50 -21.11 1.46 6.89
CA LEU A 50 -20.78 2.88 7.03
C LEU A 50 -21.12 3.71 5.78
N LYS A 51 -21.62 3.07 4.70
CA LYS A 51 -22.07 3.71 3.45
C LYS A 51 -21.00 4.54 2.75
N ARG A 52 -19.72 4.17 2.88
CA ARG A 52 -18.57 4.86 2.29
C ARG A 52 -17.82 3.96 1.32
N GLU A 53 -17.02 4.57 0.45
CA GLU A 53 -16.04 3.87 -0.37
C GLU A 53 -14.74 3.68 0.43
N VAL A 54 -14.10 2.54 0.23
CA VAL A 54 -12.84 2.17 0.88
C VAL A 54 -11.91 1.52 -0.14
N ALA A 55 -10.61 1.48 0.17
CA ALA A 55 -9.68 0.61 -0.52
C ALA A 55 -9.49 -0.68 0.31
N ILE A 56 -9.54 -1.83 -0.37
CA ILE A 56 -9.26 -3.13 0.25
C ILE A 56 -7.97 -3.66 -0.35
N LYS A 57 -6.96 -3.85 0.48
CA LYS A 57 -5.71 -4.49 0.10
C LYS A 57 -5.70 -5.93 0.57
N ILE A 58 -5.78 -6.86 -0.37
CA ILE A 58 -5.77 -8.29 -0.07
C ILE A 58 -4.32 -8.75 0.06
N LEU A 59 -4.04 -9.47 1.13
CA LEU A 59 -2.71 -9.98 1.41
C LEU A 59 -2.51 -11.33 0.70
N PRO A 60 -1.30 -11.60 0.18
CA PRO A 60 -0.99 -12.91 -0.39
C PRO A 60 -1.16 -14.04 0.62
N ASP A 61 -1.59 -15.22 0.19
CA ASP A 61 -1.82 -16.41 1.03
C ASP A 61 -0.60 -16.83 1.89
N GLU A 62 0.59 -16.52 1.42
CA GLU A 62 1.83 -16.78 2.15
C GLU A 62 1.89 -16.07 3.52
N PHE A 63 1.15 -14.97 3.69
CA PHE A 63 1.04 -14.27 4.98
C PHE A 63 0.14 -15.00 5.96
N SER A 64 -0.80 -15.82 5.49
CA SER A 64 -1.77 -16.53 6.32
C SER A 64 -1.22 -17.85 6.88
N ARG A 65 -0.10 -18.36 6.35
CA ARG A 65 0.44 -19.68 6.69
C ARG A 65 1.35 -19.71 7.92
N ASP A 66 1.87 -18.57 8.33
CA ASP A 66 2.83 -18.46 9.44
C ASP A 66 2.21 -17.64 10.58
N PRO A 67 1.86 -18.27 11.73
CA PRO A 67 1.23 -17.59 12.85
C PRO A 67 2.07 -16.43 13.43
N GLU A 68 3.40 -16.53 13.42
CA GLU A 68 4.28 -15.48 13.94
C GLU A 68 4.25 -14.25 13.02
N ARG A 69 4.23 -14.47 11.70
CA ARG A 69 4.09 -13.39 10.71
C ARG A 69 2.75 -12.70 10.83
N VAL A 70 1.70 -13.48 11.02
CA VAL A 70 0.35 -12.96 11.24
C VAL A 70 0.30 -12.08 12.48
N ALA A 71 0.83 -12.54 13.61
CA ALA A 71 0.84 -11.79 14.86
C ALA A 71 1.69 -10.51 14.76
N ARG A 72 2.77 -10.53 14.00
CA ARG A 72 3.59 -9.35 13.75
C ARG A 72 2.89 -8.34 12.84
N PHE A 73 2.31 -8.81 11.73
CA PHE A 73 1.52 -8.00 10.83
C PHE A 73 0.38 -7.30 11.59
N GLN A 74 -0.34 -8.04 12.43
CA GLN A 74 -1.42 -7.48 13.24
C GLN A 74 -0.93 -6.34 14.13
N ARG A 75 0.19 -6.53 14.84
CA ARG A 75 0.80 -5.49 15.69
C ARG A 75 1.25 -4.27 14.90
N GLU A 76 1.89 -4.46 13.74
CA GLU A 76 2.28 -3.34 12.88
C GLU A 76 1.07 -2.59 12.33
N ALA A 77 0.02 -3.31 11.94
CA ALA A 77 -1.24 -2.72 11.49
C ALA A 77 -1.93 -1.92 12.60
N GLU A 78 -1.93 -2.40 13.84
CA GLU A 78 -2.47 -1.68 15.01
C GLU A 78 -1.72 -0.36 15.26
N VAL A 79 -0.38 -0.38 15.20
CA VAL A 79 0.43 0.83 15.32
C VAL A 79 0.12 1.81 14.19
N LEU A 80 0.05 1.32 12.95
CA LEU A 80 -0.29 2.15 11.78
C LEU A 80 -1.71 2.71 11.85
N ALA A 81 -2.68 1.93 12.34
CA ALA A 81 -4.06 2.38 12.53
C ALA A 81 -4.17 3.50 13.60
N SER A 82 -3.20 3.57 14.53
CA SER A 82 -3.13 4.67 15.50
C SER A 82 -2.58 5.98 14.92
N LEU A 83 -2.02 5.95 13.70
CA LEU A 83 -1.55 7.15 13.01
C LEU A 83 -2.75 7.92 12.43
N ASN A 84 -3.01 9.08 13.00
CA ASN A 84 -4.00 10.02 12.45
C ASN A 84 -3.26 11.29 11.98
N HIS A 85 -2.93 11.32 10.70
CA HIS A 85 -2.18 12.43 10.10
C HIS A 85 -2.80 12.81 8.74
N PRO A 86 -2.95 14.10 8.42
CA PRO A 86 -3.61 14.52 7.18
C PRO A 86 -2.91 14.01 5.91
N ASN A 87 -1.60 13.79 5.97
CA ASN A 87 -0.79 13.35 4.85
C ASN A 87 -0.48 11.83 4.87
N ILE A 88 -1.14 11.04 5.72
CA ILE A 88 -1.07 9.57 5.73
C ILE A 88 -2.45 9.01 5.40
N ALA A 89 -2.51 8.02 4.50
CA ALA A 89 -3.75 7.29 4.27
C ALA A 89 -4.06 6.40 5.47
N ALA A 90 -5.27 6.56 6.03
CA ALA A 90 -5.68 5.87 7.23
C ALA A 90 -5.90 4.36 6.99
N ILE A 91 -5.52 3.54 7.96
CA ILE A 91 -5.96 2.15 8.07
C ILE A 91 -7.21 2.15 8.95
N TYR A 92 -8.31 1.62 8.40
CA TYR A 92 -9.58 1.57 9.11
C TYR A 92 -9.79 0.27 9.87
N ASP A 93 -9.30 -0.85 9.28
CA ASP A 93 -9.51 -2.17 9.87
C ASP A 93 -8.58 -3.23 9.26
N VAL A 94 -8.43 -4.35 9.97
CA VAL A 94 -7.80 -5.59 9.50
C VAL A 94 -8.84 -6.68 9.62
N GLN A 95 -9.21 -7.31 8.52
CA GLN A 95 -10.28 -8.29 8.51
C GLN A 95 -9.85 -9.60 7.84
N GLU A 96 -10.61 -10.67 8.16
CA GLU A 96 -10.51 -11.96 7.50
C GLU A 96 -11.91 -12.40 7.07
N ALA A 97 -12.07 -12.79 5.82
CA ALA A 97 -13.28 -13.35 5.27
C ALA A 97 -12.93 -14.38 4.20
N ASP A 98 -13.63 -15.53 4.19
CA ASP A 98 -13.46 -16.62 3.22
C ASP A 98 -12.00 -17.10 3.10
N GLY A 99 -11.24 -17.07 4.22
CA GLY A 99 -9.83 -17.43 4.27
C GLY A 99 -8.88 -16.39 3.70
N LEU A 100 -9.38 -15.23 3.26
CA LEU A 100 -8.59 -14.10 2.78
C LEU A 100 -8.40 -13.09 3.90
N ARG A 101 -7.16 -12.65 4.11
CA ARG A 101 -6.85 -11.51 4.98
C ARG A 101 -6.71 -10.25 4.16
N TYR A 102 -7.28 -9.17 4.65
CA TYR A 102 -7.24 -7.90 3.96
C TYR A 102 -7.25 -6.71 4.92
N LEU A 103 -6.66 -5.62 4.45
CA LEU A 103 -6.71 -4.32 5.09
C LEU A 103 -7.85 -3.50 4.48
N VAL A 104 -8.59 -2.82 5.33
CA VAL A 104 -9.55 -1.78 4.95
C VAL A 104 -8.89 -0.44 5.14
N LEU A 105 -8.70 0.30 4.06
CA LEU A 105 -7.91 1.52 3.99
C LEU A 105 -8.77 2.69 3.51
N GLU A 106 -8.30 3.91 3.80
CA GLU A 106 -8.81 5.12 3.17
C GLU A 106 -8.66 5.01 1.64
N LEU A 107 -9.76 5.19 0.92
CA LEU A 107 -9.73 5.36 -0.52
C LEU A 107 -9.31 6.79 -0.84
N VAL A 108 -8.06 6.98 -1.20
CA VAL A 108 -7.56 8.30 -1.60
C VAL A 108 -7.84 8.51 -3.07
N GLU A 109 -8.72 9.46 -3.38
CA GLU A 109 -8.98 9.90 -4.75
C GLU A 109 -7.82 10.77 -5.28
N GLY A 110 -7.69 10.87 -6.61
CA GLY A 110 -6.67 11.68 -7.28
C GLY A 110 -5.59 10.85 -7.97
N GLU A 111 -4.57 11.52 -8.48
CA GLU A 111 -3.47 10.92 -9.22
C GLU A 111 -2.29 10.55 -8.32
N THR A 112 -1.42 9.66 -8.78
CA THR A 112 -0.14 9.43 -8.10
C THR A 112 0.86 10.55 -8.42
N LEU A 113 1.82 10.75 -7.52
CA LEU A 113 2.92 11.67 -7.80
C LEU A 113 3.77 11.19 -9.01
N ALA A 114 3.78 9.87 -9.28
CA ALA A 114 4.39 9.32 -10.49
C ALA A 114 3.67 9.81 -11.75
N ASP A 115 2.33 9.78 -11.78
CA ASP A 115 1.53 10.28 -12.90
C ASP A 115 1.72 11.78 -13.08
N ARG A 116 1.77 12.54 -11.97
CA ARG A 116 1.99 14.00 -11.99
C ARG A 116 3.35 14.37 -12.58
N VAL A 117 4.43 13.68 -12.17
CA VAL A 117 5.80 13.88 -12.69
C VAL A 117 5.88 13.43 -14.16
N GLY A 118 5.20 12.35 -14.54
CA GLY A 118 5.15 11.84 -15.90
C GLY A 118 4.54 12.83 -16.92
N ARG A 119 3.72 13.78 -16.47
CA ARG A 119 3.15 14.84 -17.32
C ARG A 119 4.07 16.05 -17.56
N GLY A 120 5.19 16.11 -16.84
CA GLY A 120 6.17 17.17 -16.98
C GLY A 120 6.67 17.73 -15.65
N PRO A 121 7.61 18.70 -15.69
CA PRO A 121 8.21 19.25 -14.49
C PRO A 121 7.19 19.92 -13.58
N ILE A 122 7.44 19.81 -12.28
CA ILE A 122 6.63 20.47 -11.24
C ILE A 122 7.34 21.80 -10.88
N PRO A 123 6.62 22.93 -10.76
CA PRO A 123 7.20 24.16 -10.25
C PRO A 123 7.86 23.95 -8.89
N VAL A 124 9.00 24.61 -8.66
CA VAL A 124 9.83 24.39 -7.46
C VAL A 124 9.04 24.60 -6.16
N GLU A 125 8.27 25.67 -6.09
CA GLU A 125 7.45 25.96 -4.89
C GLU A 125 6.39 24.87 -4.63
N GLU A 126 5.73 24.38 -5.68
CA GLU A 126 4.78 23.27 -5.57
C GLU A 126 5.49 21.98 -5.10
N ALA A 127 6.65 21.67 -5.68
CA ALA A 127 7.47 20.52 -5.31
C ALA A 127 7.95 20.58 -3.86
N LEU A 128 8.38 21.76 -3.39
CA LEU A 128 8.78 21.97 -1.99
C LEU A 128 7.61 21.80 -1.03
N GLY A 129 6.42 22.29 -1.38
CA GLY A 129 5.19 22.08 -0.59
C GLY A 129 4.83 20.60 -0.46
N MET A 130 4.92 19.84 -1.57
CA MET A 130 4.70 18.40 -1.55
C MET A 130 5.76 17.66 -0.72
N ALA A 131 7.04 18.00 -0.89
CA ALA A 131 8.14 17.41 -0.13
C ALA A 131 7.98 17.64 1.37
N LYS A 132 7.59 18.85 1.78
CA LYS A 132 7.31 19.18 3.17
C LYS A 132 6.22 18.26 3.74
N SER A 133 5.09 18.13 3.04
CA SER A 133 3.97 17.27 3.48
C SER A 133 4.37 15.80 3.59
N ILE A 134 5.24 15.30 2.68
CA ILE A 134 5.78 13.95 2.75
C ILE A 134 6.68 13.79 3.98
N CYS A 135 7.57 14.75 4.24
CA CYS A 135 8.46 14.73 5.41
C CYS A 135 7.67 14.72 6.72
N GLU A 136 6.64 15.57 6.85
CA GLU A 136 5.74 15.62 8.02
C GLU A 136 5.02 14.27 8.25
N ALA A 137 4.56 13.62 7.16
CA ALA A 137 3.96 12.29 7.23
C ALA A 137 4.97 11.23 7.72
N LEU A 138 6.19 11.26 7.20
CA LEU A 138 7.24 10.31 7.60
C LEU A 138 7.70 10.56 9.05
N GLU A 139 7.85 11.81 9.46
CA GLU A 139 8.18 12.18 10.83
C GLU A 139 7.15 11.64 11.82
N ALA A 140 5.86 11.89 11.57
CA ALA A 140 4.78 11.37 12.41
C ALA A 140 4.77 9.83 12.51
N ALA A 141 5.12 9.12 11.43
CA ALA A 141 5.26 7.67 11.44
C ALA A 141 6.50 7.22 12.23
N HIS A 142 7.65 7.88 12.03
CA HIS A 142 8.89 7.57 12.71
C HIS A 142 8.79 7.78 14.24
N GLU A 143 8.07 8.80 14.70
CA GLU A 143 7.79 9.01 16.13
C GLU A 143 7.04 7.83 16.76
N LYS A 144 6.26 7.08 15.97
CA LYS A 144 5.59 5.84 16.39
C LYS A 144 6.42 4.57 16.13
N GLY A 145 7.68 4.72 15.72
CA GLY A 145 8.57 3.61 15.40
C GLY A 145 8.25 2.91 14.06
N VAL A 146 7.43 3.53 13.21
CA VAL A 146 7.04 2.97 11.92
C VAL A 146 7.89 3.54 10.80
N VAL A 147 8.56 2.68 10.05
CA VAL A 147 9.34 3.04 8.85
C VAL A 147 8.57 2.64 7.60
N HIS A 148 8.53 3.48 6.58
CA HIS A 148 7.74 3.23 5.36
C HIS A 148 8.27 2.04 4.52
N ARG A 149 9.57 1.86 4.41
CA ARG A 149 10.30 0.76 3.73
C ARG A 149 10.06 0.61 2.20
N ASP A 150 9.09 1.32 1.61
CA ASP A 150 8.78 1.29 0.16
C ASP A 150 8.32 2.66 -0.35
N LEU A 151 8.94 3.74 0.13
CA LEU A 151 8.60 5.07 -0.34
C LEU A 151 9.00 5.23 -1.81
N LYS A 152 8.03 5.58 -2.64
CA LYS A 152 8.19 5.82 -4.09
C LYS A 152 7.05 6.70 -4.59
N LEU A 153 7.23 7.36 -5.72
CA LEU A 153 6.24 8.29 -6.28
C LEU A 153 4.86 7.63 -6.51
N ALA A 154 4.83 6.33 -6.82
CA ALA A 154 3.57 5.58 -6.99
C ALA A 154 2.80 5.37 -5.68
N ASN A 155 3.47 5.46 -4.52
CA ASN A 155 2.87 5.35 -3.18
C ASN A 155 2.55 6.72 -2.57
N ILE A 156 2.54 7.78 -3.37
CA ILE A 156 2.16 9.13 -2.97
C ILE A 156 1.03 9.58 -3.89
N LYS A 157 -0.08 10.02 -3.32
CA LYS A 157 -1.20 10.57 -4.07
C LYS A 157 -1.40 12.05 -3.81
N ILE A 158 -1.90 12.73 -4.82
CA ILE A 158 -2.33 14.13 -4.76
C ILE A 158 -3.84 14.13 -4.95
N THR A 159 -4.57 14.54 -3.92
CA THR A 159 -6.03 14.62 -3.99
C THR A 159 -6.48 15.74 -4.93
N PRO A 160 -7.74 15.75 -5.41
CA PRO A 160 -8.28 16.87 -6.21
C PRO A 160 -8.19 18.23 -5.51
N GLN A 161 -8.09 18.26 -4.18
CA GLN A 161 -7.93 19.47 -3.36
C GLN A 161 -6.45 19.86 -3.17
N GLY A 162 -5.50 19.12 -3.77
CA GLY A 162 -4.07 19.37 -3.66
C GLY A 162 -3.39 18.79 -2.39
N THR A 163 -4.12 18.02 -1.58
CA THR A 163 -3.53 17.38 -0.40
C THR A 163 -2.68 16.18 -0.81
N VAL A 164 -1.43 16.16 -0.35
CA VAL A 164 -0.54 15.00 -0.52
C VAL A 164 -0.87 13.93 0.51
N LYS A 165 -0.98 12.68 0.08
CA LYS A 165 -1.20 11.52 0.94
C LYS A 165 -0.17 10.43 0.64
N VAL A 166 0.55 10.00 1.68
CA VAL A 166 1.45 8.85 1.62
C VAL A 166 0.63 7.58 1.87
N LEU A 167 0.78 6.61 0.97
CA LEU A 167 0.08 5.33 0.97
C LEU A 167 1.03 4.19 1.33
N ASP A 168 0.46 3.04 1.71
CA ASP A 168 1.18 1.76 1.75
C ASP A 168 2.45 1.75 2.61
N PHE A 169 2.37 2.23 3.85
CA PHE A 169 3.42 1.98 4.85
C PHE A 169 3.70 0.47 4.94
N GLY A 170 4.97 0.12 4.88
CA GLY A 170 5.56 -1.16 4.53
C GLY A 170 5.18 -2.43 5.29
N LEU A 171 3.90 -2.63 5.62
CA LEU A 171 3.35 -3.84 6.26
C LEU A 171 3.75 -5.14 5.54
N ALA A 172 4.04 -5.08 4.24
CA ALA A 172 4.32 -6.27 3.44
C ALA A 172 5.83 -6.62 3.32
N LYS A 173 6.76 -5.70 3.64
CA LYS A 173 8.22 -5.93 3.53
C LYS A 173 8.88 -6.53 4.78
N VAL A 174 8.11 -6.96 5.75
CA VAL A 174 8.61 -7.71 6.93
C VAL A 174 9.34 -9.01 6.51
N ARG A 175 9.14 -9.45 5.30
CA ARG A 175 9.72 -10.68 4.72
C ARG A 175 11.23 -10.62 4.48
N GLU A 176 11.81 -9.48 4.14
CA GLU A 176 13.21 -9.36 3.72
C GLU A 176 14.18 -9.09 4.88
N ALA A 177 13.71 -8.49 5.98
CA ALA A 177 14.55 -8.18 7.12
C ALA A 177 14.96 -9.43 7.94
N GLN A 178 14.25 -10.56 7.81
CA GLN A 178 14.54 -11.77 8.59
C GLN A 178 15.65 -12.65 8.01
N THR A 179 15.87 -12.62 6.70
CA THR A 179 17.06 -13.29 6.13
C THR A 179 18.36 -12.56 6.49
N ALA A 180 18.29 -11.29 6.88
CA ALA A 180 19.44 -10.53 7.34
C ALA A 180 19.72 -10.66 8.85
N THR A 181 18.73 -10.99 9.69
CA THR A 181 18.91 -11.14 11.14
C THR A 181 19.35 -12.52 11.56
N ASP A 182 19.13 -13.57 10.79
CA ASP A 182 19.67 -14.90 11.06
C ASP A 182 21.21 -14.98 10.91
N PHE A 183 21.83 -13.97 10.28
CA PHE A 183 23.30 -13.86 10.18
C PHE A 183 23.94 -13.01 11.28
N SER A 184 23.18 -12.35 12.15
CA SER A 184 23.72 -11.46 13.19
C SER A 184 24.20 -12.16 14.47
N ASN A 185 24.10 -13.50 14.56
CA ASN A 185 24.66 -14.28 15.67
C ASN A 185 26.05 -14.83 15.40
N SER A 186 26.76 -14.38 14.36
CA SER A 186 28.18 -14.64 14.16
C SER A 186 29.01 -13.42 14.52
N PRO A 187 29.96 -13.48 15.47
CA PRO A 187 30.74 -12.33 15.95
C PRO A 187 31.88 -11.90 15.02
N ALA A 188 31.74 -12.06 13.74
CA ALA A 188 32.71 -11.56 12.77
C ALA A 188 31.99 -11.05 11.55
N LEU A 189 31.92 -9.72 11.40
CA LEU A 189 31.93 -8.94 10.17
C LEU A 189 31.21 -7.60 10.35
N MET A 190 31.76 -6.73 11.18
CA MET A 190 31.65 -5.29 10.96
C MET A 190 32.61 -4.94 9.81
N SER A 191 32.07 -4.77 8.65
CA SER A 191 32.59 -4.13 7.42
C SER A 191 32.42 -5.01 6.20
N GLY A 192 31.52 -4.61 5.32
CA GLY A 192 31.41 -5.17 3.98
C GLY A 192 29.96 -5.34 3.55
N SER A 193 29.50 -4.48 2.66
CA SER A 193 28.26 -4.69 1.90
C SER A 193 28.33 -6.06 1.24
N MET A 194 27.34 -6.93 1.51
CA MET A 194 27.25 -8.20 0.81
C MET A 194 26.99 -7.97 -0.69
N PRO A 195 27.78 -8.58 -1.60
CA PRO A 195 27.50 -8.47 -3.03
C PRO A 195 26.21 -9.22 -3.37
N GLY A 196 25.20 -8.52 -3.90
CA GLY A 196 24.05 -9.11 -4.54
C GLY A 196 22.67 -8.88 -3.92
N VAL A 197 22.56 -8.22 -2.77
CA VAL A 197 21.24 -7.86 -2.20
C VAL A 197 21.07 -6.34 -2.26
N ILE A 198 20.35 -5.88 -3.27
CA ILE A 198 19.96 -4.46 -3.39
C ILE A 198 18.62 -4.31 -2.67
N LEU A 199 18.64 -3.69 -1.48
CA LEU A 199 17.45 -3.34 -0.71
C LEU A 199 17.02 -1.93 -1.08
N GLY A 200 15.88 -1.80 -1.77
CA GLY A 200 15.30 -0.51 -2.15
C GLY A 200 14.58 -0.56 -3.49
N THR A 201 13.99 0.56 -3.89
CA THR A 201 13.42 0.71 -5.22
C THR A 201 14.55 1.13 -6.17
N ALA A 202 14.96 0.24 -7.07
CA ALA A 202 16.12 0.41 -7.96
C ALA A 202 16.14 1.74 -8.76
N ALA A 203 14.97 2.36 -8.98
CA ALA A 203 14.86 3.65 -9.65
C ALA A 203 15.36 4.86 -8.83
N TYR A 204 15.71 4.66 -7.54
CA TYR A 204 16.14 5.73 -6.63
C TYR A 204 17.50 5.44 -5.98
N MET A 205 18.26 4.47 -6.50
CA MET A 205 19.62 4.12 -6.06
C MET A 205 20.69 4.72 -6.96
#